data_fcd9d33d811419bf716b408288d43767
#
_entry.id   fcd9d33d811419bf716b408288d43767
#
_cell.length_a   1.000
_cell.length_b   1.000
_cell.length_c   1.000
_cell.angle_alpha   90.00
_cell.angle_beta   90.00
_cell.angle_gamma   90.00
#
_symmetry.space_group_name_H-M   'P 1'
#
loop_
_entity.id
_entity.type
_entity.pdbx_description
1 polymer ?
#
loop_
_entity_poly.entity_id
_entity_poly.type
_entity_poly.pdbx_seq_one_letter_code
_entity_poly.pdbx_strand_id
1 'polypeptide(L)'
;RQIMEYEVADGTQGGGGRAYVAGYRIGGKSGTSEQLNMDRRSDGDYKKVASFAAVLPANDPEILVYVMLDDPNNAKTDYSSILAAPVVGNIISEIAPYLGIATDGTDRSSTIVKVPNLAGNEWSNAQVSLNIKGLKHQLAESDSGQTGAVVTYQYPRAGAEVAYGTTIYLYTDTYEGKHTEVP
;
A
#
# COMPACT_ATOMS: atom_id res chain seq x y z
N ARG A 1 -22.07 -0.14 5.68
CA ARG A 1 -21.30 -0.45 4.45
C ARG A 1 -20.72 0.81 3.79
N GLN A 2 -21.51 1.86 3.58
CA GLN A 2 -21.03 3.12 2.98
C GLN A 2 -19.85 3.74 3.74
N ILE A 3 -19.84 3.70 5.07
CA ILE A 3 -18.72 4.20 5.88
C ILE A 3 -17.46 3.36 5.65
N MET A 4 -17.59 2.04 5.55
CA MET A 4 -16.46 1.15 5.27
C MET A 4 -15.90 1.35 3.85
N GLU A 5 -16.77 1.66 2.89
CA GLU A 5 -16.37 1.98 1.53
C GLU A 5 -15.62 3.33 1.48
N TYR A 6 -16.10 4.32 2.22
CA TYR A 6 -15.43 5.62 2.34
C TYR A 6 -14.01 5.49 2.93
N GLU A 7 -13.83 4.63 3.92
CA GLU A 7 -12.52 4.34 4.52
C GLU A 7 -11.48 3.83 3.52
N VAL A 8 -11.93 3.10 2.49
CA VAL A 8 -11.04 2.56 1.43
C VAL A 8 -10.96 3.50 0.23
N ALA A 9 -12.08 4.09 -0.18
CA ALA A 9 -12.17 4.92 -1.38
C ALA A 9 -11.43 6.25 -1.26
N ASP A 10 -11.40 6.84 -0.05
CA ASP A 10 -10.72 8.09 0.22
C ASP A 10 -9.39 7.83 0.95
N GLY A 11 -8.37 7.47 0.20
CA GLY A 11 -7.01 7.24 0.73
C GLY A 11 -6.35 8.44 1.43
N THR A 12 -7.06 9.56 1.57
CA THR A 12 -6.55 10.77 2.20
C THR A 12 -6.95 10.90 3.67
N GLN A 13 -8.06 10.29 4.08
CA GLN A 13 -8.64 10.47 5.43
C GLN A 13 -8.77 9.16 6.21
N GLY A 14 -8.94 8.03 5.55
CA GLY A 14 -9.15 6.72 6.17
C GLY A 14 -7.92 5.82 6.15
N GLY A 15 -7.74 5.00 7.19
CA GLY A 15 -6.64 4.03 7.27
C GLY A 15 -6.72 2.89 6.23
N GLY A 16 -7.79 2.82 5.44
CA GLY A 16 -8.08 1.74 4.49
C GLY A 16 -7.65 2.00 3.04
N GLY A 17 -7.22 3.21 2.69
CA GLY A 17 -6.91 3.57 1.30
C GLY A 17 -5.85 2.71 0.61
N ARG A 18 -5.01 2.02 1.39
CA ARG A 18 -4.02 1.05 0.86
C ARG A 18 -4.64 -0.27 0.39
N ALA A 19 -5.89 -0.55 0.76
CA ALA A 19 -6.64 -1.69 0.24
C ALA A 19 -7.45 -1.35 -1.02
N TYR A 20 -7.36 -0.11 -1.52
CA TYR A 20 -8.06 0.31 -2.72
C TYR A 20 -7.55 -0.43 -3.96
N VAL A 21 -8.48 -0.92 -4.77
CA VAL A 21 -8.21 -1.48 -6.10
C VAL A 21 -9.10 -0.76 -7.11
N ALA A 22 -8.49 -0.21 -8.16
CA ALA A 22 -9.21 0.55 -9.18
C ALA A 22 -10.33 -0.28 -9.83
N GLY A 23 -11.47 0.34 -10.01
CA GLY A 23 -12.65 -0.30 -10.63
C GLY A 23 -13.49 -1.15 -9.68
N TYR A 24 -13.10 -1.30 -8.42
CA TYR A 24 -13.87 -2.08 -7.45
C TYR A 24 -14.34 -1.24 -6.27
N ARG A 25 -15.56 -1.48 -5.85
CA ARG A 25 -16.14 -0.89 -4.64
C ARG A 25 -15.78 -1.75 -3.45
N ILE A 26 -14.78 -1.35 -2.71
CA ILE A 26 -14.25 -2.09 -1.56
C ILE A 26 -14.64 -1.38 -0.27
N GLY A 27 -15.29 -2.10 0.63
CA GLY A 27 -15.54 -1.63 2.00
C GLY A 27 -14.57 -2.31 2.95
N GLY A 28 -13.79 -1.56 3.72
CA GLY A 28 -12.78 -2.14 4.59
C GLY A 28 -12.68 -1.49 5.96
N LYS A 29 -12.07 -2.22 6.90
CA LYS A 29 -11.80 -1.73 8.25
C LYS A 29 -10.52 -2.32 8.81
N SER A 30 -9.66 -1.44 9.30
CA SER A 30 -8.45 -1.80 10.04
C SER A 30 -8.75 -2.16 11.49
N GLY A 31 -7.96 -3.06 12.07
CA GLY A 31 -7.99 -3.41 13.50
C GLY A 31 -6.58 -3.63 14.01
N THR A 32 -6.18 -2.90 15.04
CA THR A 32 -4.92 -3.11 15.76
C THR A 32 -5.27 -3.35 17.23
N SER A 33 -4.85 -4.48 17.79
CA SER A 33 -5.09 -4.83 19.17
C SER A 33 -3.80 -5.24 19.87
N GLU A 34 -3.69 -4.95 21.17
CA GLU A 34 -2.59 -5.38 22.02
C GLU A 34 -2.87 -6.75 22.62
N GLN A 35 -1.84 -7.59 22.72
CA GLN A 35 -1.90 -8.92 23.33
C GLN A 35 -1.50 -8.81 24.81
N LEU A 36 -2.46 -8.41 25.64
CA LEU A 36 -2.21 -8.13 27.06
C LEU A 36 -1.77 -9.35 27.89
N ASN A 37 -2.10 -10.56 27.43
CA ASN A 37 -1.81 -11.82 28.13
C ASN A 37 -0.55 -12.53 27.64
N MET A 38 0.22 -11.88 26.76
CA MET A 38 1.46 -12.41 26.20
C MET A 38 2.68 -11.69 26.77
N ASP A 39 3.84 -12.32 26.65
CA ASP A 39 5.11 -11.67 27.00
C ASP A 39 5.31 -10.41 26.17
N ARG A 40 5.85 -9.39 26.81
CA ARG A 40 6.20 -8.15 26.12
C ARG A 40 7.35 -8.36 25.13
N ARG A 41 7.42 -7.49 24.15
CA ARG A 41 8.59 -7.38 23.25
C ARG A 41 9.84 -6.96 24.03
N SER A 42 10.99 -7.12 23.43
CA SER A 42 12.29 -6.72 24.00
C SER A 42 12.41 -5.22 24.31
N ASP A 43 11.64 -4.38 23.61
CA ASP A 43 11.53 -2.94 23.84
C ASP A 43 10.55 -2.56 24.96
N GLY A 44 9.86 -3.53 25.55
CA GLY A 44 8.89 -3.35 26.62
C GLY A 44 7.45 -3.12 26.15
N ASP A 45 7.21 -2.99 24.86
CA ASP A 45 5.87 -2.84 24.30
C ASP A 45 5.09 -4.16 24.29
N TYR A 46 3.75 -4.05 24.25
CA TYR A 46 2.90 -5.21 24.03
C TYR A 46 3.04 -5.73 22.59
N LYS A 47 3.02 -7.05 22.45
CA LYS A 47 2.79 -7.68 21.16
C LYS A 47 1.45 -7.23 20.61
N LYS A 48 1.34 -7.07 19.30
CA LYS A 48 0.14 -6.56 18.66
C LYS A 48 -0.34 -7.49 17.56
N VAL A 49 -1.64 -7.48 17.35
CA VAL A 49 -2.26 -8.09 16.17
C VAL A 49 -2.71 -6.97 15.27
N ALA A 50 -2.18 -6.94 14.05
CA ALA A 50 -2.59 -6.02 13.00
C ALA A 50 -3.49 -6.75 12.01
N SER A 51 -4.71 -6.28 11.81
CA SER A 51 -5.66 -6.92 10.91
C SER A 51 -6.38 -5.94 9.99
N PHE A 52 -6.83 -6.44 8.86
CA PHE A 52 -7.68 -5.69 7.95
C PHE A 52 -8.73 -6.62 7.35
N ALA A 53 -10.00 -6.23 7.46
CA ALA A 53 -11.12 -6.90 6.83
C ALA A 53 -11.65 -6.06 5.68
N ALA A 54 -11.91 -6.66 4.53
CA ALA A 54 -12.53 -6.00 3.40
C ALA A 54 -13.63 -6.86 2.80
N VAL A 55 -14.71 -6.23 2.38
CA VAL A 55 -15.81 -6.83 1.63
C VAL A 55 -15.87 -6.25 0.23
N LEU A 56 -16.25 -7.07 -0.74
CA LEU A 56 -16.28 -6.72 -2.15
C LEU A 56 -17.44 -7.45 -2.86
N PRO A 57 -18.26 -6.76 -3.69
CA PRO A 57 -18.46 -5.31 -3.72
C PRO A 57 -19.03 -4.75 -2.41
N ALA A 58 -18.70 -3.50 -2.06
CA ALA A 58 -19.16 -2.91 -0.78
C ALA A 58 -20.68 -2.75 -0.68
N ASN A 59 -21.34 -2.53 -1.82
CA ASN A 59 -22.80 -2.36 -1.91
C ASN A 59 -23.56 -3.70 -1.84
N ASP A 60 -23.00 -4.77 -2.39
CA ASP A 60 -23.58 -6.12 -2.40
C ASP A 60 -22.47 -7.17 -2.23
N PRO A 61 -22.03 -7.41 -0.98
CA PRO A 61 -20.84 -8.23 -0.73
C PRO A 61 -20.98 -9.68 -1.16
N GLU A 62 -20.09 -10.11 -2.03
CA GLU A 62 -19.95 -11.49 -2.49
C GLU A 62 -18.79 -12.19 -1.79
N ILE A 63 -17.72 -11.45 -1.47
CA ILE A 63 -16.55 -12.00 -0.78
C ILE A 63 -16.12 -11.14 0.41
N LEU A 64 -15.50 -11.78 1.36
CA LEU A 64 -14.77 -11.17 2.48
C LEU A 64 -13.31 -11.60 2.38
N VAL A 65 -12.41 -10.64 2.40
CA VAL A 65 -10.96 -10.87 2.55
C VAL A 65 -10.54 -10.37 3.93
N TYR A 66 -9.92 -11.22 4.70
CA TYR A 66 -9.42 -10.89 6.04
C TYR A 66 -7.96 -11.29 6.17
N VAL A 67 -7.12 -10.32 6.48
CA VAL A 67 -5.70 -10.53 6.76
C VAL A 67 -5.42 -10.18 8.21
N MET A 68 -4.73 -11.07 8.90
CA MET A 68 -4.29 -10.90 10.27
C MET A 68 -2.80 -11.21 10.37
N LEU A 69 -2.04 -10.32 10.98
CA LEU A 69 -0.62 -10.45 11.24
C LEU A 69 -0.43 -10.49 12.76
N ASP A 70 0.06 -11.62 13.25
CA ASP A 70 0.35 -11.80 14.66
C ASP A 70 1.77 -11.30 14.95
N ASP A 71 1.86 -10.34 15.85
CA ASP A 71 3.09 -9.68 16.29
C ASP A 71 4.04 -9.32 15.14
N PRO A 72 3.58 -8.51 14.15
CA PRO A 72 4.41 -8.17 13.02
C PRO A 72 5.67 -7.43 13.51
N ASN A 73 6.83 -8.04 13.27
CA ASN A 73 8.12 -7.47 13.68
C ASN A 73 8.53 -6.37 12.69
N ASN A 74 7.90 -5.22 12.79
CA ASN A 74 8.27 -4.04 12.03
C ASN A 74 8.67 -2.91 12.97
N ALA A 75 9.95 -2.61 13.02
CA ALA A 75 10.53 -1.57 13.89
C ALA A 75 9.95 -0.15 13.66
N LYS A 76 9.23 0.06 12.56
CA LYS A 76 8.74 1.39 12.17
C LYS A 76 7.25 1.61 12.40
N THR A 77 6.44 0.56 12.42
CA THR A 77 4.98 0.70 12.60
C THR A 77 4.31 -0.64 12.91
N ASP A 78 3.32 -0.58 13.78
CA ASP A 78 2.40 -1.69 14.09
C ASP A 78 0.99 -1.44 13.53
N TYR A 79 0.80 -0.37 12.73
CA TYR A 79 -0.52 -0.01 12.24
C TYR A 79 -1.00 -0.95 11.14
N SER A 80 -2.13 -1.59 11.36
CA SER A 80 -2.78 -2.51 10.42
C SER A 80 -3.07 -1.90 9.06
N SER A 81 -3.39 -0.61 9.01
CA SER A 81 -3.58 0.13 7.77
C SER A 81 -2.33 0.22 6.89
N ILE A 82 -1.15 0.07 7.49
CA ILE A 82 0.14 0.09 6.79
C ILE A 82 0.57 -1.33 6.43
N LEU A 83 0.32 -2.30 7.30
CA LEU A 83 0.81 -3.66 7.17
C LEU A 83 -0.19 -4.60 6.48
N ALA A 84 -1.45 -4.63 6.93
CA ALA A 84 -2.45 -5.58 6.48
C ALA A 84 -3.28 -5.06 5.27
N ALA A 85 -3.61 -3.77 5.23
CA ALA A 85 -4.44 -3.23 4.16
C ALA A 85 -3.85 -3.41 2.74
N PRO A 86 -2.55 -3.14 2.47
CA PRO A 86 -1.99 -3.37 1.14
C PRO A 86 -2.00 -4.84 0.74
N VAL A 87 -1.84 -5.76 1.69
CA VAL A 87 -1.93 -7.20 1.41
C VAL A 87 -3.34 -7.58 0.96
N VAL A 88 -4.37 -7.04 1.63
CA VAL A 88 -5.77 -7.22 1.22
C VAL A 88 -6.02 -6.65 -0.17
N GLY A 89 -5.51 -5.45 -0.47
CA GLY A 89 -5.62 -4.86 -1.80
C GLY A 89 -4.98 -5.72 -2.89
N ASN A 90 -3.79 -6.26 -2.65
CA ASN A 90 -3.12 -7.16 -3.57
C ASN A 90 -3.94 -8.45 -3.80
N ILE A 91 -4.42 -9.09 -2.73
CA ILE A 91 -5.29 -10.27 -2.84
C ILE A 91 -6.52 -9.95 -3.69
N ILE A 92 -7.23 -8.85 -3.39
CA ILE A 92 -8.42 -8.45 -4.14
C ILE A 92 -8.10 -8.22 -5.61
N SER A 93 -6.98 -7.56 -5.93
CA SER A 93 -6.59 -7.28 -7.31
C SER A 93 -6.38 -8.53 -8.16
N GLU A 94 -5.99 -9.63 -7.52
CA GLU A 94 -5.77 -10.91 -8.19
C GLU A 94 -7.05 -11.76 -8.26
N ILE A 95 -7.80 -11.83 -7.15
CA ILE A 95 -8.94 -12.75 -7.07
C ILE A 95 -10.23 -12.19 -7.66
N ALA A 96 -10.46 -10.87 -7.61
CA ALA A 96 -11.70 -10.28 -8.08
C ALA A 96 -11.95 -10.52 -9.58
N PRO A 97 -10.97 -10.34 -10.48
CA PRO A 97 -11.12 -10.69 -11.89
C PRO A 97 -11.35 -12.19 -12.10
N TYR A 98 -10.65 -13.04 -11.34
CA TYR A 98 -10.78 -14.49 -11.43
C TYR A 98 -12.19 -14.98 -11.04
N LEU A 99 -12.78 -14.35 -10.02
CA LEU A 99 -14.14 -14.66 -9.56
C LEU A 99 -15.23 -14.01 -10.42
N GLY A 100 -14.85 -13.19 -11.41
CA GLY A 100 -15.79 -12.49 -12.28
C GLY A 100 -16.58 -11.39 -11.56
N ILE A 101 -16.07 -10.85 -10.45
CA ILE A 101 -16.71 -9.75 -9.75
C ILE A 101 -16.71 -8.52 -10.65
N ALA A 102 -17.90 -7.97 -10.89
CA ALA A 102 -18.07 -6.85 -11.79
C ALA A 102 -17.37 -5.58 -11.25
N THR A 103 -16.69 -4.87 -12.12
CA THR A 103 -16.22 -3.52 -11.83
C THR A 103 -17.40 -2.54 -11.84
N ASP A 104 -17.34 -1.52 -11.00
CA ASP A 104 -18.41 -0.51 -10.91
C ASP A 104 -18.24 0.68 -11.88
N GLY A 105 -17.24 0.60 -12.75
CA GLY A 105 -16.91 1.67 -13.70
C GLY A 105 -16.28 2.92 -13.05
N THR A 106 -16.07 2.93 -11.74
CA THR A 106 -15.35 4.03 -11.06
C THR A 106 -13.84 3.84 -11.19
N ASP A 107 -13.37 3.71 -12.43
CA ASP A 107 -11.96 3.62 -12.70
C ASP A 107 -11.27 4.98 -12.44
N ARG A 108 -10.42 5.02 -11.44
CA ARG A 108 -9.57 6.18 -11.17
C ARG A 108 -8.35 6.25 -12.10
N SER A 109 -8.27 5.42 -13.13
CA SER A 109 -7.18 5.48 -14.10
C SER A 109 -7.08 6.84 -14.79
N SER A 110 -8.20 7.57 -14.88
CA SER A 110 -8.23 8.96 -15.35
C SER A 110 -7.80 10.00 -14.28
N THR A 111 -7.65 9.58 -13.03
CA THR A 111 -7.21 10.48 -11.95
C THR A 111 -5.71 10.77 -12.12
N ILE A 112 -5.38 12.03 -12.32
CA ILE A 112 -4.00 12.47 -12.40
C ILE A 112 -3.43 12.66 -10.99
N VAL A 113 -2.29 12.06 -10.74
CA VAL A 113 -1.57 12.11 -9.47
C VAL A 113 -0.21 12.73 -9.69
N LYS A 114 0.17 13.65 -8.82
CA LYS A 114 1.51 14.25 -8.85
C LYS A 114 2.49 13.36 -8.11
N VAL A 115 3.56 12.96 -8.80
CA VAL A 115 4.61 12.10 -8.24
C VAL A 115 5.33 12.83 -7.10
N PRO A 116 5.42 12.25 -5.88
CA PRO A 116 6.12 12.87 -4.77
C PRO A 116 7.64 12.86 -5.00
N ASN A 117 8.35 13.75 -4.31
CA ASN A 117 9.82 13.69 -4.25
C ASN A 117 10.22 12.61 -3.24
N LEU A 118 10.92 11.59 -3.71
CA LEU A 118 11.36 10.46 -2.90
C LEU A 118 12.88 10.41 -2.70
N ALA A 119 13.63 11.24 -3.42
CA ALA A 119 15.09 11.31 -3.26
C ALA A 119 15.48 11.65 -1.82
N GLY A 120 16.43 10.91 -1.27
CA GLY A 120 16.86 11.02 0.11
C GLY A 120 16.00 10.26 1.13
N ASN A 121 14.88 9.66 0.72
CA ASN A 121 14.06 8.83 1.60
C ASN A 121 14.61 7.40 1.64
N GLU A 122 14.52 6.75 2.80
CA GLU A 122 14.71 5.31 2.83
C GLU A 122 13.66 4.61 1.95
N TRP A 123 14.05 3.52 1.31
CA TRP A 123 13.19 2.69 0.46
C TRP A 123 11.82 2.41 1.07
N SER A 124 11.79 2.00 2.35
CA SER A 124 10.55 1.71 3.06
C SER A 124 9.61 2.91 3.18
N ASN A 125 10.15 4.11 3.39
CA ASN A 125 9.37 5.34 3.48
C ASN A 125 8.87 5.80 2.10
N ALA A 126 9.69 5.59 1.07
CA ALA A 126 9.32 5.86 -0.32
C ALA A 126 8.12 4.98 -0.75
N GLN A 127 8.15 3.69 -0.42
CA GLN A 127 7.03 2.78 -0.68
C GLN A 127 5.73 3.28 -0.02
N VAL A 128 5.79 3.67 1.25
CA VAL A 128 4.62 4.21 1.98
C VAL A 128 4.11 5.47 1.30
N SER A 129 5.00 6.37 0.89
CA SER A 129 4.64 7.63 0.24
C SER A 129 3.93 7.41 -1.10
N LEU A 130 4.40 6.44 -1.89
CA LEU A 130 3.77 6.07 -3.17
C LEU A 130 2.42 5.39 -2.97
N ASN A 131 2.33 4.46 -2.01
CA ASN A 131 1.09 3.78 -1.70
C ASN A 131 -0.02 4.75 -1.24
N ILE A 132 0.32 5.77 -0.43
CA ILE A 132 -0.62 6.83 -0.02
C ILE A 132 -1.15 7.58 -1.25
N LYS A 133 -0.32 7.78 -2.26
CA LYS A 133 -0.70 8.46 -3.51
C LYS A 133 -1.39 7.54 -4.52
N GLY A 134 -1.54 6.25 -4.20
CA GLY A 134 -2.10 5.27 -5.13
C GLY A 134 -1.20 5.00 -6.33
N LEU A 135 0.10 5.17 -6.16
CA LEU A 135 1.12 4.85 -7.15
C LEU A 135 1.78 3.52 -6.80
N LYS A 136 2.08 2.73 -7.82
CA LYS A 136 2.85 1.49 -7.66
C LYS A 136 4.34 1.83 -7.59
N HIS A 137 5.12 0.93 -7.04
CA HIS A 137 6.57 1.08 -6.96
C HIS A 137 7.27 -0.20 -7.43
N GLN A 138 8.43 -0.02 -8.02
CA GLN A 138 9.31 -1.11 -8.42
C GLN A 138 10.77 -0.64 -8.26
N LEU A 139 11.62 -1.51 -7.73
CA LEU A 139 13.06 -1.28 -7.80
C LEU A 139 13.54 -1.44 -9.23
N ALA A 140 14.52 -0.64 -9.62
CA ALA A 140 15.19 -0.83 -10.89
C ALA A 140 15.91 -2.19 -10.93
N GLU A 141 16.05 -2.74 -12.14
CA GLU A 141 16.86 -3.94 -12.33
C GLU A 141 18.28 -3.73 -11.75
N SER A 142 18.83 -4.75 -11.13
CA SER A 142 20.12 -4.71 -10.41
C SER A 142 20.15 -3.89 -9.10
N ASP A 143 19.03 -3.38 -8.63
CA ASP A 143 18.93 -2.76 -7.31
C ASP A 143 18.50 -3.80 -6.28
N SER A 144 19.26 -3.97 -5.21
CA SER A 144 18.96 -4.98 -4.17
C SER A 144 17.96 -4.51 -3.13
N GLY A 145 17.71 -3.21 -3.03
CA GLY A 145 16.78 -2.62 -2.06
C GLY A 145 17.03 -3.05 -0.62
N GLN A 146 18.28 -3.14 -0.21
CA GLN A 146 18.67 -3.59 1.13
C GLN A 146 18.00 -2.77 2.23
N THR A 147 17.85 -3.36 3.40
CA THR A 147 17.31 -2.65 4.57
C THR A 147 18.12 -1.38 4.85
N GLY A 148 17.45 -0.24 4.87
CA GLY A 148 18.07 1.06 5.06
C GLY A 148 18.57 1.73 3.77
N ALA A 149 18.43 1.07 2.60
CA ALA A 149 18.77 1.67 1.31
C ALA A 149 18.03 2.99 1.09
N VAL A 150 18.74 3.98 0.55
CA VAL A 150 18.22 5.33 0.35
C VAL A 150 17.95 5.57 -1.13
N VAL A 151 16.77 6.07 -1.46
CA VAL A 151 16.41 6.42 -2.84
C VAL A 151 17.29 7.56 -3.34
N THR A 152 18.03 7.30 -4.41
CA THR A 152 18.92 8.28 -5.06
C THR A 152 18.27 8.90 -6.29
N TYR A 153 17.44 8.12 -7.00
CA TYR A 153 16.76 8.54 -8.21
C TYR A 153 15.40 7.88 -8.34
N GLN A 154 14.50 8.51 -9.09
CA GLN A 154 13.15 7.99 -9.38
C GLN A 154 12.71 8.32 -10.80
N TYR A 155 11.92 7.43 -11.40
CA TYR A 155 11.28 7.69 -12.69
C TYR A 155 9.84 7.15 -12.69
N PRO A 156 8.84 7.93 -13.09
CA PRO A 156 8.86 9.35 -13.46
C PRO A 156 9.40 10.28 -12.36
N ARG A 157 9.95 11.42 -12.79
CA ARG A 157 10.57 12.39 -11.87
C ARG A 157 9.56 12.98 -10.87
N ALA A 158 10.05 13.48 -9.76
CA ALA A 158 9.26 14.26 -8.81
C ALA A 158 8.52 15.40 -9.49
N GLY A 159 7.24 15.57 -9.12
CA GLY A 159 6.36 16.59 -9.70
C GLY A 159 5.72 16.23 -11.04
N ALA A 160 6.10 15.12 -11.69
CA ALA A 160 5.42 14.64 -12.88
C ALA A 160 3.96 14.33 -12.59
N GLU A 161 3.08 14.62 -13.52
CA GLU A 161 1.67 14.26 -13.48
C GLU A 161 1.48 12.94 -14.21
N VAL A 162 0.99 11.93 -13.50
CA VAL A 162 0.81 10.57 -14.00
C VAL A 162 -0.58 10.05 -13.66
N ALA A 163 -1.04 9.04 -14.37
CA ALA A 163 -2.29 8.38 -14.04
C ALA A 163 -2.18 7.64 -12.69
N TYR A 164 -3.26 7.57 -11.96
CA TYR A 164 -3.38 6.73 -10.76
C TYR A 164 -2.98 5.28 -11.10
N GLY A 165 -2.26 4.63 -10.22
CA GLY A 165 -1.76 3.28 -10.44
C GLY A 165 -0.48 3.18 -11.29
N THR A 166 0.06 4.31 -11.78
CA THR A 166 1.35 4.31 -12.50
C THR A 166 2.47 3.76 -11.63
N THR A 167 3.31 2.91 -12.22
CA THR A 167 4.51 2.39 -11.54
C THR A 167 5.62 3.43 -11.54
N ILE A 168 6.16 3.70 -10.36
CA ILE A 168 7.34 4.54 -10.16
C ILE A 168 8.54 3.63 -9.94
N TYR A 169 9.52 3.73 -10.81
CA TYR A 169 10.78 3.02 -10.69
C TYR A 169 11.70 3.78 -9.74
N LEU A 170 12.24 3.08 -8.76
CA LEU A 170 13.11 3.65 -7.75
C LEU A 170 14.51 3.04 -7.85
N TYR A 171 15.48 3.89 -7.68
CA TYR A 171 16.89 3.53 -7.64
C TYR A 171 17.43 3.94 -6.28
N THR A 172 18.10 3.04 -5.62
CA THR A 172 18.69 3.31 -4.31
C THR A 172 20.22 3.45 -4.39
N ASP A 173 20.85 3.75 -3.28
CA ASP A 173 22.29 3.78 -3.15
C ASP A 173 22.95 2.39 -3.29
N THR A 174 22.15 1.33 -3.34
CA THR A 174 22.57 -0.04 -3.66
C THR A 174 22.49 -0.38 -5.15
N TYR A 175 22.09 0.56 -6.00
CA TYR A 175 21.99 0.36 -7.44
C TYR A 175 23.38 0.37 -8.11
N GLU A 176 23.73 -0.72 -8.77
CA GLU A 176 25.04 -0.89 -9.44
C GLU A 176 25.03 -0.43 -10.92
N GLY A 177 23.88 -0.09 -11.47
CA GLY A 177 23.74 0.35 -12.86
C GLY A 177 24.08 1.84 -13.06
N LYS A 178 24.22 2.24 -14.33
CA LYS A 178 24.34 3.66 -14.70
C LYS A 178 22.97 4.21 -15.04
N HIS A 179 22.62 5.34 -14.44
CA HIS A 179 21.44 6.10 -14.87
C HIS A 179 21.72 6.71 -16.25
N THR A 180 20.90 6.38 -17.22
CA THR A 180 20.85 7.14 -18.44
C THR A 180 19.71 8.13 -18.29
N GLU A 181 19.99 9.43 -18.26
CA GLU A 181 18.93 10.43 -18.31
C GLU A 181 18.16 10.20 -19.60
N VAL A 182 16.87 9.87 -19.46
CA VAL A 182 15.95 9.84 -20.60
C VAL A 182 15.54 11.29 -20.83
N PRO A 183 15.77 11.83 -22.04
CA PRO A 183 15.50 13.21 -22.36
C PRO A 183 14.01 13.59 -22.23
#